data_ad6210f3f787b13a6b6b8f4ab227866e
#
_entry.id   ad6210f3f787b13a6b6b8f4ab227866e
#
_cell.length_a   1.000
_cell.length_b   1.000
_cell.length_c   1.000
_cell.angle_alpha   90.00
_cell.angle_beta   90.00
_cell.angle_gamma   90.00
#
_symmetry.space_group_name_H-M   'P 1'
#
loop_
_entity.id
_entity.type
_entity.pdbx_description
1 polymer ?
#
loop_
_entity_poly.entity_id
_entity_poly.type
_entity_poly.pdbx_seq_one_letter_code
_entity_poly.pdbx_strand_id
1 'polypeptide(L)'
;SEYFYCTICIQKRQTNNLIIMSDLVKEFNDYRGKMNEKLLADNNKIVKRIFNLDTNAYAEGALDVKTKELLGLVASTVLRCDDCVKYHLETSYKEGVTKEEMMEAMGIATLVGGTIVVPHLRRAYEFWEALEENK
;
A
#
# COMPACT_ATOMS: atom_id res chain seq x y z
N SER A 1 10.24 -12.26 39.83
CA SER A 1 11.36 -11.57 39.16
C SER A 1 10.79 -10.50 38.24
N GLU A 2 10.94 -9.25 38.67
CA GLU A 2 10.52 -8.08 37.91
C GLU A 2 11.52 -7.87 36.77
N TYR A 3 11.04 -7.98 35.53
CA TYR A 3 11.79 -7.57 34.35
C TYR A 3 11.81 -6.05 34.29
N PHE A 4 12.90 -5.45 34.76
CA PHE A 4 13.21 -4.05 34.50
C PHE A 4 13.49 -3.89 33.00
N TYR A 5 12.46 -3.57 32.21
CA TYR A 5 12.65 -3.09 30.84
C TYR A 5 13.20 -1.66 30.92
N CYS A 6 14.48 -1.50 30.61
CA CYS A 6 15.13 -0.20 30.59
C CYS A 6 14.42 0.72 29.58
N THR A 7 13.89 1.83 30.06
CA THR A 7 13.17 2.85 29.28
C THR A 7 13.99 3.30 28.04
N ILE A 8 15.32 3.32 28.15
CA ILE A 8 16.24 3.64 27.05
C ILE A 8 16.23 2.57 25.95
N CYS A 9 16.09 1.29 26.32
CA CYS A 9 15.98 0.20 25.35
C CYS A 9 14.66 0.23 24.60
N ILE A 10 13.57 0.63 25.26
CA ILE A 10 12.24 0.78 24.64
C ILE A 10 12.26 1.97 23.68
N GLN A 11 12.82 3.11 24.07
CA GLN A 11 12.93 4.28 23.20
C GLN A 11 13.82 4.02 21.97
N LYS A 12 14.97 3.36 22.11
CA LYS A 12 15.84 2.98 20.97
C LYS A 12 15.15 1.99 20.02
N ARG A 13 14.34 1.09 20.54
CA ARG A 13 13.58 0.13 19.71
C ARG A 13 12.43 0.82 18.96
N GLN A 14 11.76 1.78 19.59
CA GLN A 14 10.71 2.60 18.95
C GLN A 14 11.28 3.53 17.87
N THR A 15 12.40 4.21 18.13
CA THR A 15 13.06 5.08 17.13
C THR A 15 13.60 4.29 15.93
N ASN A 16 14.17 3.10 16.16
CA ASN A 16 14.63 2.25 15.07
C ASN A 16 13.45 1.70 14.23
N ASN A 17 12.33 1.33 14.84
CA ASN A 17 11.14 0.92 14.10
C ASN A 17 10.54 2.06 13.27
N LEU A 18 10.46 3.27 13.81
CA LEU A 18 10.01 4.48 13.12
C LEU A 18 10.85 4.78 11.87
N ILE A 19 12.18 4.69 11.98
CA ILE A 19 13.10 4.91 10.86
C ILE A 19 12.91 3.81 9.78
N ILE A 20 12.74 2.56 10.18
CA ILE A 20 12.53 1.44 9.26
C ILE A 20 11.19 1.56 8.54
N MET A 21 10.12 1.99 9.21
CA MET A 21 8.78 2.13 8.62
C MET A 21 8.70 3.31 7.66
N SER A 22 9.34 4.45 7.96
CA SER A 22 9.44 5.57 7.02
C SER A 22 10.18 5.21 5.73
N ASP A 23 11.13 4.28 5.81
CA ASP A 23 11.90 3.82 4.66
C ASP A 23 11.07 2.91 3.72
N LEU A 24 10.09 2.14 4.23
CA LEU A 24 9.25 1.26 3.40
C LEU A 24 8.51 2.00 2.28
N VAL A 25 7.87 3.11 2.60
CA VAL A 25 7.13 3.92 1.63
C VAL A 25 8.08 4.57 0.63
N LYS A 26 9.19 5.10 1.13
CA LYS A 26 10.22 5.73 0.29
C LYS A 26 10.85 4.75 -0.67
N GLU A 27 11.28 3.59 -0.19
CA GLU A 27 11.90 2.54 -1.02
C GLU A 27 10.95 2.06 -2.13
N PHE A 28 9.69 1.83 -1.77
CA PHE A 28 8.66 1.44 -2.74
C PHE A 28 8.49 2.49 -3.83
N ASN A 29 8.37 3.76 -3.46
CA ASN A 29 8.16 4.85 -4.42
C ASN A 29 9.39 5.13 -5.28
N ASP A 30 10.58 5.10 -4.71
CA ASP A 30 11.84 5.32 -5.43
C ASP A 30 12.06 4.22 -6.49
N TYR A 31 11.87 2.95 -6.10
CA TYR A 31 12.00 1.83 -7.04
C TYR A 31 10.96 1.91 -8.15
N ARG A 32 9.68 2.08 -7.78
CA ARG A 32 8.57 2.16 -8.72
C ARG A 32 8.74 3.33 -9.71
N GLY A 33 9.05 4.51 -9.22
CA GLY A 33 9.26 5.70 -10.04
C GLY A 33 10.40 5.48 -11.05
N LYS A 34 11.56 5.06 -10.57
CA LYS A 34 12.73 4.77 -11.41
C LYS A 34 12.46 3.73 -12.49
N MET A 35 11.74 2.65 -12.15
CA MET A 35 11.46 1.59 -13.12
C MET A 35 10.37 1.97 -14.10
N ASN A 36 9.36 2.73 -13.67
CA ASN A 36 8.34 3.27 -14.57
C ASN A 36 8.93 4.22 -15.62
N GLU A 37 9.85 5.10 -15.22
CA GLU A 37 10.58 5.97 -16.17
C GLU A 37 11.29 5.14 -17.24
N LYS A 38 12.02 4.09 -16.86
CA LYS A 38 12.70 3.20 -17.79
C LYS A 38 11.75 2.47 -18.72
N LEU A 39 10.66 1.90 -18.18
CA LEU A 39 9.64 1.20 -18.97
C LEU A 39 8.99 2.11 -20.02
N LEU A 40 8.67 3.35 -19.63
CA LEU A 40 8.07 4.32 -20.54
C LEU A 40 9.05 4.86 -21.57
N ALA A 41 10.35 4.94 -21.24
CA ALA A 41 11.40 5.35 -22.16
C ALA A 41 11.68 4.31 -23.25
N ASP A 42 11.44 3.02 -23.00
CA ASP A 42 11.66 1.92 -23.95
C ASP A 42 10.73 1.94 -25.18
N ASN A 43 9.82 2.89 -25.22
CA ASN A 43 8.97 3.18 -26.38
C ASN A 43 8.01 2.05 -26.81
N ASN A 44 7.75 1.08 -25.95
CA ASN A 44 6.77 0.02 -26.19
C ASN A 44 5.35 0.59 -26.15
N LYS A 45 4.65 0.53 -27.28
CA LYS A 45 3.30 1.12 -27.40
C LYS A 45 2.26 0.44 -26.53
N ILE A 46 2.39 -0.85 -26.26
CA ILE A 46 1.45 -1.61 -25.42
C ILE A 46 1.63 -1.19 -23.97
N VAL A 47 2.87 -1.13 -23.49
CA VAL A 47 3.16 -0.68 -22.11
C VAL A 47 2.63 0.74 -21.90
N LYS A 48 2.89 1.68 -22.81
CA LYS A 48 2.37 3.06 -22.72
C LYS A 48 0.84 3.11 -22.68
N ARG A 49 0.16 2.27 -23.48
CA ARG A 49 -1.30 2.19 -23.48
C ARG A 49 -1.86 1.64 -22.17
N ILE A 50 -1.21 0.62 -21.58
CA ILE A 50 -1.63 0.07 -20.28
C ILE A 50 -1.52 1.12 -19.18
N PHE A 51 -0.40 1.85 -19.10
CA PHE A 51 -0.26 2.96 -18.15
C PHE A 51 -1.32 4.03 -18.32
N ASN A 52 -1.63 4.38 -19.57
CA ASN A 52 -2.68 5.36 -19.87
C ASN A 52 -4.09 4.84 -19.50
N LEU A 53 -4.38 3.56 -19.80
CA LEU A 53 -5.65 2.93 -19.43
C LEU A 53 -5.83 2.88 -17.91
N ASP A 54 -4.78 2.52 -17.18
CA ASP A 54 -4.77 2.51 -15.72
C ASP A 54 -5.14 3.89 -15.16
N THR A 55 -4.44 4.94 -15.59
CA THR A 55 -4.73 6.31 -15.18
C THR A 55 -6.17 6.72 -15.48
N ASN A 56 -6.68 6.39 -16.66
CA ASN A 56 -8.06 6.75 -17.04
C ASN A 56 -9.11 5.92 -16.29
N ALA A 57 -8.83 4.65 -15.97
CA ALA A 57 -9.75 3.79 -15.24
C ALA A 57 -10.03 4.33 -13.83
N TYR A 58 -9.01 4.85 -13.16
CA TYR A 58 -9.13 5.39 -11.79
C TYR A 58 -9.59 6.85 -11.74
N ALA A 59 -9.70 7.55 -12.87
CA ALA A 59 -10.27 8.89 -12.91
C ALA A 59 -11.74 8.90 -12.46
N GLU A 60 -12.19 10.01 -11.86
CA GLU A 60 -13.56 10.17 -11.40
C GLU A 60 -14.59 9.93 -12.52
N GLY A 61 -15.66 9.22 -12.19
CA GLY A 61 -16.77 8.89 -13.08
C GLY A 61 -18.05 8.68 -12.28
N ALA A 62 -18.82 7.64 -12.60
CA ALA A 62 -19.97 7.24 -11.78
C ALA A 62 -19.57 6.81 -10.37
N LEU A 63 -18.35 6.29 -10.21
CA LEU A 63 -17.69 6.05 -8.94
C LEU A 63 -16.61 7.12 -8.75
N ASP A 64 -16.45 7.59 -7.51
CA ASP A 64 -15.37 8.49 -7.16
C ASP A 64 -14.02 7.77 -7.09
N VAL A 65 -12.92 8.54 -7.06
CA VAL A 65 -11.56 8.01 -7.00
C VAL A 65 -11.36 7.15 -5.75
N LYS A 66 -11.84 7.61 -4.59
CA LYS A 66 -11.75 6.88 -3.31
C LYS A 66 -12.33 5.47 -3.41
N THR A 67 -13.52 5.35 -3.98
CA THR A 67 -14.20 4.05 -4.18
C THR A 67 -13.41 3.18 -5.14
N LYS A 68 -12.92 3.73 -6.26
CA LYS A 68 -12.13 2.99 -7.25
C LYS A 68 -10.82 2.46 -6.65
N GLU A 69 -10.14 3.25 -5.84
CA GLU A 69 -8.91 2.83 -5.17
C GLU A 69 -9.17 1.69 -4.17
N LEU A 70 -10.27 1.74 -3.41
CA LEU A 70 -10.67 0.63 -2.54
C LEU A 70 -10.99 -0.64 -3.33
N LEU A 71 -11.65 -0.53 -4.49
CA LEU A 71 -11.90 -1.68 -5.38
C LEU A 71 -10.58 -2.28 -5.89
N GLY A 72 -9.65 -1.43 -6.32
CA GLY A 72 -8.31 -1.84 -6.74
C GLY A 72 -7.54 -2.52 -5.61
N LEU A 73 -7.62 -1.99 -4.40
CA LEU A 73 -7.00 -2.57 -3.21
C LEU A 73 -7.54 -3.99 -2.94
N VAL A 74 -8.86 -4.17 -2.92
CA VAL A 74 -9.49 -5.48 -2.69
C VAL A 74 -9.09 -6.48 -3.77
N ALA A 75 -9.19 -6.09 -5.04
CA ALA A 75 -8.83 -6.95 -6.17
C ALA A 75 -7.35 -7.36 -6.12
N SER A 76 -6.45 -6.40 -5.89
CA SER A 76 -5.01 -6.63 -5.79
C SER A 76 -4.63 -7.56 -4.64
N THR A 77 -5.34 -7.45 -3.51
CA THR A 77 -5.13 -8.30 -2.35
C THR A 77 -5.56 -9.73 -2.63
N VAL A 78 -6.72 -9.94 -3.25
CA VAL A 78 -7.19 -11.28 -3.67
C VAL A 78 -6.24 -11.90 -4.67
N LEU A 79 -5.70 -11.12 -5.61
CA LEU A 79 -4.68 -11.54 -6.58
C LEU A 79 -3.28 -11.69 -5.97
N ARG A 80 -3.08 -11.29 -4.72
CA ARG A 80 -1.81 -11.41 -3.98
C ARG A 80 -0.66 -10.64 -4.63
N CYS A 81 -0.94 -9.47 -5.18
CA CYS A 81 0.04 -8.56 -5.75
C CYS A 81 0.46 -7.52 -4.70
N ASP A 82 1.51 -7.78 -3.93
CA ASP A 82 1.95 -6.89 -2.85
C ASP A 82 2.27 -5.46 -3.34
N ASP A 83 2.90 -5.31 -4.51
CA ASP A 83 3.21 -3.99 -5.05
C ASP A 83 1.95 -3.23 -5.49
N CYS A 84 0.96 -3.94 -6.06
CA CYS A 84 -0.33 -3.33 -6.39
C CYS A 84 -1.07 -2.92 -5.11
N VAL A 85 -1.03 -3.76 -4.06
CA VAL A 85 -1.61 -3.45 -2.75
C VAL A 85 -0.98 -2.18 -2.17
N LYS A 86 0.35 -2.07 -2.16
CA LYS A 86 1.06 -0.87 -1.66
C LYS A 86 0.65 0.38 -2.43
N TYR A 87 0.55 0.29 -3.75
CA TYR A 87 0.12 1.41 -4.58
C TYR A 87 -1.28 1.89 -4.22
N HIS A 88 -2.26 0.97 -4.15
CA HIS A 88 -3.64 1.31 -3.81
C HIS A 88 -3.80 1.75 -2.36
N LEU A 89 -3.01 1.23 -1.41
CA LEU A 89 -2.99 1.72 -0.03
C LEU A 89 -2.55 3.18 0.02
N GLU A 90 -1.44 3.53 -0.66
CA GLU A 90 -0.93 4.90 -0.66
C GLU A 90 -1.92 5.87 -1.31
N THR A 91 -2.51 5.49 -2.44
CA THR A 91 -3.49 6.34 -3.14
C THR A 91 -4.78 6.46 -2.32
N SER A 92 -5.28 5.36 -1.76
CA SER A 92 -6.44 5.37 -0.84
C SER A 92 -6.20 6.29 0.36
N TYR A 93 -5.01 6.24 0.93
CA TYR A 93 -4.62 7.11 2.04
C TYR A 93 -4.66 8.60 1.65
N LYS A 94 -4.11 8.94 0.47
CA LYS A 94 -4.16 10.31 -0.09
C LYS A 94 -5.59 10.78 -0.38
N GLU A 95 -6.47 9.87 -0.77
CA GLU A 95 -7.90 10.14 -1.01
C GLU A 95 -8.74 10.18 0.28
N GLY A 96 -8.11 10.09 1.44
CA GLY A 96 -8.77 10.23 2.73
C GLY A 96 -9.51 8.97 3.21
N VAL A 97 -9.14 7.80 2.73
CA VAL A 97 -9.60 6.52 3.30
C VAL A 97 -9.09 6.43 4.73
N THR A 98 -9.97 6.11 5.68
CA THR A 98 -9.59 5.88 7.06
C THR A 98 -9.03 4.47 7.28
N LYS A 99 -8.35 4.26 8.40
CA LYS A 99 -7.85 2.93 8.77
C LYS A 99 -8.99 1.91 8.91
N GLU A 100 -10.13 2.33 9.43
CA GLU A 100 -11.33 1.52 9.60
C GLU A 100 -11.88 1.10 8.23
N GLU A 101 -12.04 2.05 7.29
CA GLU A 101 -12.49 1.77 5.93
C GLU A 101 -11.54 0.82 5.20
N MET A 102 -10.24 1.05 5.33
CA MET A 102 -9.22 0.16 4.76
C MET A 102 -9.33 -1.25 5.33
N MET A 103 -9.49 -1.39 6.65
CA MET A 103 -9.61 -2.70 7.29
C MET A 103 -10.89 -3.45 6.91
N GLU A 104 -12.00 -2.75 6.74
CA GLU A 104 -13.25 -3.36 6.23
C GLU A 104 -13.07 -3.87 4.79
N ALA A 105 -12.44 -3.08 3.92
CA ALA A 105 -12.13 -3.51 2.54
C ALA A 105 -11.21 -4.74 2.53
N MET A 106 -10.17 -4.75 3.35
CA MET A 106 -9.25 -5.88 3.49
C MET A 106 -9.93 -7.12 4.09
N GLY A 107 -10.93 -6.93 4.95
CA GLY A 107 -11.80 -8.00 5.46
C GLY A 107 -12.56 -8.71 4.32
N ILE A 108 -13.12 -7.95 3.39
CA ILE A 108 -13.78 -8.49 2.20
C ILE A 108 -12.77 -9.25 1.33
N ALA A 109 -11.60 -8.68 1.09
CA ALA A 109 -10.54 -9.34 0.32
C ALA A 109 -10.11 -10.67 0.94
N THR A 110 -10.00 -10.73 2.26
CA THR A 110 -9.63 -11.94 3.00
C THR A 110 -10.75 -12.99 2.95
N LEU A 111 -12.00 -12.58 3.05
CA LEU A 111 -13.15 -13.48 2.92
C LEU A 111 -13.21 -14.12 1.51
N VAL A 112 -13.04 -13.32 0.47
CA VAL A 112 -13.10 -13.80 -0.93
C VAL A 112 -11.87 -14.61 -1.29
N GLY A 113 -10.69 -14.16 -0.92
CA GLY A 113 -9.40 -14.79 -1.26
C GLY A 113 -9.02 -15.97 -0.39
N GLY A 114 -9.59 -16.08 0.81
CA GLY A 114 -9.27 -17.13 1.77
C GLY A 114 -8.02 -16.83 2.61
N THR A 115 -7.65 -17.79 3.46
CA THR A 115 -6.55 -17.64 4.43
C THR A 115 -5.18 -17.39 3.79
N ILE A 116 -4.99 -17.76 2.53
CA ILE A 116 -3.76 -17.49 1.77
C ILE A 116 -3.49 -15.98 1.59
N VAL A 117 -4.51 -15.14 1.76
CA VAL A 117 -4.40 -13.68 1.71
C VAL A 117 -3.80 -13.10 3.00
N VAL A 118 -3.91 -13.80 4.13
CA VAL A 118 -3.46 -13.29 5.44
C VAL A 118 -1.99 -12.82 5.46
N PRO A 119 -1.02 -13.50 4.84
CA PRO A 119 0.35 -12.98 4.76
C PRO A 119 0.45 -11.63 4.04
N HIS A 120 -0.36 -11.42 3.01
CA HIS A 120 -0.45 -10.15 2.27
C HIS A 120 -1.11 -9.06 3.11
N LEU A 121 -2.14 -9.42 3.89
CA LEU A 121 -2.79 -8.52 4.84
C LEU A 121 -1.80 -8.00 5.90
N ARG A 122 -0.91 -8.85 6.43
CA ARG A 122 0.13 -8.41 7.39
C ARG A 122 1.03 -7.33 6.79
N ARG A 123 1.53 -7.54 5.57
CA ARG A 123 2.39 -6.57 4.86
C ARG A 123 1.64 -5.29 4.48
N ALA A 124 0.37 -5.41 4.11
CA ALA A 124 -0.48 -4.27 3.85
C ALA A 124 -0.71 -3.41 5.09
N TYR A 125 -0.96 -4.05 6.24
CA TYR A 125 -1.15 -3.36 7.52
C TYR A 125 0.12 -2.62 7.95
N GLU A 126 1.30 -3.26 7.86
CA GLU A 126 2.60 -2.64 8.13
C GLU A 126 2.84 -1.42 7.21
N PHE A 127 2.54 -1.54 5.93
CA PHE A 127 2.68 -0.44 4.97
C PHE A 127 1.72 0.73 5.28
N TRP A 128 0.49 0.43 5.71
CA TRP A 128 -0.46 1.46 6.14
C TRP A 128 0.04 2.23 7.37
N GLU A 129 0.59 1.53 8.37
CA GLU A 129 1.20 2.18 9.53
C GLU A 129 2.36 3.09 9.11
N ALA A 130 3.18 2.65 8.16
CA ALA A 130 4.25 3.48 7.60
C ALA A 130 3.73 4.75 6.90
N LEU A 131 2.56 4.69 6.23
CA LEU A 131 1.91 5.88 5.66
C LEU A 131 1.42 6.86 6.74
N GLU A 132 0.88 6.35 7.85
CA GLU A 132 0.42 7.17 8.97
C GLU A 132 1.57 7.90 9.69
N GLU A 133 2.76 7.30 9.74
CA GLU A 133 3.95 7.88 10.37
C GLU A 133 4.63 8.95 9.51
N ASN A 134 4.46 8.90 8.19
CA ASN A 134 5.06 9.85 7.24
C ASN A 134 4.26 11.17 7.05
N LYS A 135 3.45 11.54 8.04
CA LYS A 135 2.68 12.80 8.06
C LYS A 135 3.54 14.03 8.34
#